data_f2a39b0e7109267f8edfc1dd09e25242
#
_entry.id   f2a39b0e7109267f8edfc1dd09e25242
#
_cell.length_a   1.000
_cell.length_b   1.000
_cell.length_c   1.000
_cell.angle_alpha   90.00
_cell.angle_beta   90.00
_cell.angle_gamma   90.00
#
_symmetry.space_group_name_H-M   'P 1'
#
loop_
_entity.id
_entity.type
_entity.pdbx_description
1 polymer ?
#
loop_
_entity_poly.entity_id
_entity_poly.type
_entity_poly.pdbx_seq_one_letter_code
_entity_poly.pdbx_strand_id
1 'polypeptide(L)'
;PAGAEAGSTLGTVTSLAVNANSEKKEAALDFVNWCASEEGAKAVAAVGTFPAVASDETNKIISSTEGFPSDENSLEALNTTAIYLEMPLSDKASEIETILNTEHDAIMTESETIDEGIANMNEQVQALLG
;
A
#
# COMPACT_ATOMS: atom_id res chain seq x y z
N PRO A 1 -11.92 -6.25 -10.35
CA PRO A 1 -13.27 -5.65 -10.34
C PRO A 1 -13.70 -5.28 -11.75
N ALA A 2 -15.02 -5.25 -12.00
CA ALA A 2 -15.53 -4.83 -13.30
C ALA A 2 -15.12 -3.37 -13.57
N GLY A 3 -14.54 -3.11 -14.74
CA GLY A 3 -14.06 -1.77 -15.13
C GLY A 3 -12.62 -1.44 -14.72
N ALA A 4 -11.93 -2.32 -14.02
CA ALA A 4 -10.50 -2.15 -13.76
C ALA A 4 -9.67 -2.71 -14.92
N GLU A 5 -8.54 -2.08 -15.19
CA GLU A 5 -7.56 -2.60 -16.14
C GLU A 5 -6.95 -3.90 -15.60
N ALA A 6 -6.83 -4.92 -16.47
CA ALA A 6 -6.23 -6.19 -16.08
C ALA A 6 -4.77 -5.97 -15.62
N GLY A 7 -4.40 -6.61 -14.52
CA GLY A 7 -3.08 -6.43 -13.90
C GLY A 7 -2.95 -5.19 -13.00
N SER A 8 -4.04 -4.45 -12.78
CA SER A 8 -4.07 -3.35 -11.80
C SER A 8 -4.21 -3.87 -10.38
N THR A 9 -3.56 -3.18 -9.44
CA THR A 9 -3.69 -3.45 -8.00
C THR A 9 -3.81 -2.17 -7.19
N LEU A 10 -4.28 -2.30 -5.97
CA LEU A 10 -4.17 -1.25 -4.95
C LEU A 10 -2.86 -1.43 -4.20
N GLY A 11 -2.23 -0.35 -3.82
CA GLY A 11 -1.02 -0.40 -3.04
C GLY A 11 -0.79 0.88 -2.25
N THR A 12 -0.10 0.71 -1.13
CA THR A 12 0.42 1.82 -0.35
C THR A 12 1.94 1.78 -0.36
N VAL A 13 2.56 2.93 -0.19
CA VAL A 13 4.02 3.03 -0.14
C VAL A 13 4.47 3.20 1.30
N THR A 14 5.47 2.43 1.70
CA THR A 14 6.20 2.69 2.94
C THR A 14 7.36 3.61 2.64
N SER A 15 7.33 4.80 3.21
CA SER A 15 8.32 5.84 2.96
C SER A 15 9.36 5.90 4.07
N LEU A 16 10.62 6.12 3.69
CA LEU A 16 11.71 6.46 4.59
C LEU A 16 12.00 7.96 4.48
N ALA A 17 12.08 8.65 5.61
CA ALA A 17 12.39 10.07 5.66
C ALA A 17 13.60 10.33 6.55
N VAL A 18 14.45 11.26 6.12
CA VAL A 18 15.58 11.74 6.94
C VAL A 18 15.12 12.92 7.75
N ASN A 19 15.31 12.88 9.07
CA ASN A 19 15.00 13.99 9.95
C ASN A 19 15.86 15.22 9.57
N ALA A 20 15.19 16.32 9.25
CA ALA A 20 15.83 17.58 8.85
C ALA A 20 16.80 18.13 9.91
N ASN A 21 16.62 17.79 11.18
CA ASN A 21 17.47 18.23 12.29
C ASN A 21 18.54 17.21 12.69
N SER A 22 18.69 16.09 11.93
CA SER A 22 19.73 15.11 12.22
C SER A 22 21.13 15.70 12.03
N GLU A 23 22.01 15.44 12.95
CA GLU A 23 23.45 15.74 12.82
C GLU A 23 24.19 14.76 11.90
N LYS A 24 23.52 13.64 11.50
CA LYS A 24 24.08 12.58 10.67
C LYS A 24 23.32 12.44 9.35
N LYS A 25 22.96 13.57 8.71
CA LYS A 25 22.12 13.56 7.49
C LYS A 25 22.74 12.77 6.35
N GLU A 26 24.05 12.90 6.13
CA GLU A 26 24.75 12.20 5.05
C GLU A 26 24.64 10.68 5.22
N ALA A 27 24.96 10.15 6.38
CA ALA A 27 24.86 8.73 6.66
C ALA A 27 23.39 8.23 6.59
N ALA A 28 22.42 9.05 7.00
CA ALA A 28 21.01 8.72 6.89
C ALA A 28 20.56 8.69 5.42
N LEU A 29 21.02 9.61 4.58
CA LEU A 29 20.75 9.60 3.14
C LEU A 29 21.39 8.42 2.44
N ASP A 30 22.62 8.06 2.80
CA ASP A 30 23.29 6.86 2.29
C ASP A 30 22.48 5.60 2.60
N PHE A 31 21.95 5.49 3.81
CA PHE A 31 21.09 4.37 4.18
C PHE A 31 19.77 4.35 3.38
N VAL A 32 19.10 5.49 3.22
CA VAL A 32 17.88 5.59 2.39
C VAL A 32 18.16 5.22 0.94
N ASN A 33 19.27 5.71 0.38
CA ASN A 33 19.70 5.38 -0.98
C ASN A 33 20.01 3.89 -1.13
N TRP A 34 20.64 3.29 -0.12
CA TRP A 34 20.87 1.84 -0.11
C TRP A 34 19.55 1.07 -0.06
N CYS A 35 18.59 1.48 0.77
CA CYS A 35 17.25 0.84 0.80
C CYS A 35 16.54 0.91 -0.56
N ALA A 36 16.77 1.96 -1.33
CA ALA A 36 16.23 2.14 -2.68
C ALA A 36 17.10 1.50 -3.78
N SER A 37 18.17 0.81 -3.43
CA SER A 37 19.03 0.08 -4.37
C SER A 37 18.55 -1.35 -4.58
N GLU A 38 19.12 -2.02 -5.58
CA GLU A 38 18.84 -3.44 -5.84
C GLU A 38 19.27 -4.34 -4.66
N GLU A 39 20.37 -4.02 -3.98
CA GLU A 39 20.82 -4.77 -2.79
C GLU A 39 19.87 -4.60 -1.62
N GLY A 40 19.42 -3.37 -1.35
CA GLY A 40 18.38 -3.09 -0.36
C GLY A 40 17.07 -3.80 -0.68
N ALA A 41 16.67 -3.79 -1.95
CA ALA A 41 15.48 -4.50 -2.43
C ALA A 41 15.56 -6.01 -2.17
N LYS A 42 16.69 -6.63 -2.39
CA LYS A 42 16.92 -8.06 -2.08
C LYS A 42 16.80 -8.34 -0.58
N ALA A 43 17.33 -7.46 0.26
CA ALA A 43 17.22 -7.59 1.71
C ALA A 43 15.76 -7.48 2.19
N VAL A 44 14.98 -6.58 1.60
CA VAL A 44 13.54 -6.43 1.86
C VAL A 44 12.77 -7.65 1.36
N ALA A 45 13.07 -8.12 0.16
CA ALA A 45 12.45 -9.32 -0.41
C ALA A 45 12.71 -10.58 0.44
N ALA A 46 13.91 -10.71 1.01
CA ALA A 46 14.30 -11.87 1.82
C ALA A 46 13.50 -12.02 3.13
N VAL A 47 12.84 -10.97 3.59
CA VAL A 47 11.92 -11.01 4.74
C VAL A 47 10.44 -11.08 4.32
N GLY A 48 10.18 -11.39 3.05
CA GLY A 48 8.82 -11.57 2.54
C GLY A 48 8.05 -10.27 2.31
N THR A 49 8.74 -9.15 2.16
CA THR A 49 8.13 -7.85 1.87
C THR A 49 8.41 -7.44 0.44
N PHE A 50 7.42 -6.84 -0.23
CA PHE A 50 7.58 -6.36 -1.61
C PHE A 50 8.45 -5.10 -1.63
N PRO A 51 9.62 -5.14 -2.30
CA PRO A 51 10.49 -3.97 -2.41
C PRO A 51 9.97 -2.97 -3.45
N ALA A 52 10.38 -1.70 -3.33
CA ALA A 52 10.07 -0.68 -4.33
C ALA A 52 10.81 -0.90 -5.66
N VAL A 53 11.94 -1.60 -5.63
CA VAL A 53 12.70 -1.98 -6.83
C VAL A 53 12.35 -3.41 -7.19
N ALA A 54 11.60 -3.58 -8.27
CA ALA A 54 11.25 -4.89 -8.82
C ALA A 54 12.32 -5.35 -9.81
N SER A 55 12.75 -6.60 -9.67
CA SER A 55 13.63 -7.29 -10.61
C SER A 55 13.32 -8.79 -10.60
N ASP A 56 13.76 -9.51 -11.63
CA ASP A 56 13.63 -10.97 -11.68
C ASP A 56 14.24 -11.64 -10.44
N GLU A 57 15.32 -11.07 -9.92
CA GLU A 57 16.00 -11.60 -8.75
C GLU A 57 15.19 -11.35 -7.45
N THR A 58 14.63 -10.17 -7.28
CA THR A 58 13.73 -9.89 -6.12
C THR A 58 12.46 -10.75 -6.18
N ASN A 59 11.87 -10.93 -7.34
CA ASN A 59 10.72 -11.81 -7.53
C ASN A 59 11.06 -13.27 -7.20
N LYS A 60 12.25 -13.74 -7.60
CA LYS A 60 12.74 -15.07 -7.28
C LYS A 60 12.97 -15.26 -5.77
N ILE A 61 13.50 -14.26 -5.09
CA ILE A 61 13.68 -14.31 -3.63
C ILE A 61 12.31 -14.43 -2.94
N ILE A 62 11.34 -13.58 -3.30
CA ILE A 62 9.99 -13.61 -2.73
C ILE A 62 9.34 -14.97 -2.95
N SER A 63 9.35 -15.49 -4.18
CA SER A 63 8.75 -16.79 -4.52
C SER A 63 9.41 -18.00 -3.84
N SER A 64 10.65 -17.84 -3.37
CA SER A 64 11.40 -18.85 -2.63
C SER A 64 11.19 -18.76 -1.12
N THR A 65 10.50 -17.73 -0.64
CA THR A 65 10.23 -17.53 0.79
C THR A 65 9.14 -18.51 1.25
N GLU A 66 9.37 -19.17 2.37
CA GLU A 66 8.40 -20.13 2.94
C GLU A 66 7.04 -19.47 3.18
N GLY A 67 5.98 -20.11 2.70
CA GLY A 67 4.60 -19.61 2.81
C GLY A 67 4.14 -18.74 1.64
N PHE A 68 5.03 -18.36 0.72
CA PHE A 68 4.62 -17.67 -0.51
C PHE A 68 4.21 -18.67 -1.59
N PRO A 69 3.18 -18.32 -2.39
CA PRO A 69 2.82 -19.13 -3.54
C PRO A 69 3.95 -19.16 -4.57
N SER A 70 4.19 -20.33 -5.14
CA SER A 70 5.27 -20.53 -6.13
C SER A 70 4.74 -21.00 -7.50
N ASP A 71 3.42 -21.07 -7.67
CA ASP A 71 2.80 -21.39 -8.96
C ASP A 71 2.89 -20.22 -9.94
N GLU A 72 2.88 -20.55 -11.23
CA GLU A 72 3.09 -19.58 -12.31
C GLU A 72 2.09 -18.43 -12.29
N ASN A 73 0.81 -18.67 -12.02
CA ASN A 73 -0.20 -17.61 -11.97
C ASN A 73 0.03 -16.64 -10.82
N SER A 74 0.42 -17.15 -9.66
CA SER A 74 0.74 -16.31 -8.50
C SER A 74 2.00 -15.47 -8.73
N LEU A 75 3.00 -16.03 -9.43
CA LEU A 75 4.21 -15.27 -9.80
C LEU A 75 3.92 -14.21 -10.86
N GLU A 76 3.05 -14.50 -11.82
CA GLU A 76 2.63 -13.51 -12.82
C GLU A 76 1.87 -12.34 -12.17
N ALA A 77 1.13 -12.58 -11.08
CA ALA A 77 0.43 -11.54 -10.33
C ALA A 77 1.37 -10.50 -9.69
N LEU A 78 2.68 -10.80 -9.56
CA LEU A 78 3.69 -9.83 -9.11
C LEU A 78 4.00 -8.78 -10.18
N ASN A 79 3.71 -9.06 -11.45
CA ASN A 79 3.92 -8.16 -12.58
C ASN A 79 2.70 -7.24 -12.74
N THR A 80 2.57 -6.23 -11.89
CA THR A 80 1.45 -5.30 -11.97
C THR A 80 1.65 -4.28 -13.09
N THR A 81 0.60 -3.99 -13.86
CA THR A 81 0.61 -2.98 -14.93
C THR A 81 0.36 -1.59 -14.40
N ALA A 82 -0.43 -1.46 -13.34
CA ALA A 82 -0.73 -0.20 -12.67
C ALA A 82 -0.97 -0.42 -11.17
N ILE A 83 -0.46 0.49 -10.37
CA ILE A 83 -0.69 0.53 -8.93
C ILE A 83 -1.45 1.82 -8.61
N TYR A 84 -2.64 1.68 -8.06
CA TYR A 84 -3.43 2.80 -7.57
C TYR A 84 -3.24 2.96 -6.07
N LEU A 85 -3.13 4.19 -5.61
CA LEU A 85 -3.02 4.44 -4.18
C LEU A 85 -4.29 3.98 -3.47
N GLU A 86 -4.10 3.30 -2.36
CA GLU A 86 -5.17 2.83 -1.48
C GLU A 86 -5.99 4.00 -0.93
N MET A 87 -5.33 5.11 -0.61
CA MET A 87 -5.95 6.31 -0.11
C MET A 87 -5.83 7.46 -1.12
N PRO A 88 -6.86 8.31 -1.26
CA PRO A 88 -6.79 9.46 -2.15
C PRO A 88 -5.73 10.46 -1.68
N LEU A 89 -5.07 11.12 -2.63
CA LEU A 89 -4.20 12.26 -2.35
C LEU A 89 -5.07 13.50 -2.10
N SER A 90 -5.34 13.77 -0.84
CA SER A 90 -6.17 14.88 -0.39
C SER A 90 -5.64 15.43 0.92
N ASP A 91 -5.76 16.73 1.13
CA ASP A 91 -5.55 17.36 2.44
C ASP A 91 -6.59 16.93 3.49
N LYS A 92 -7.68 16.29 3.03
CA LYS A 92 -8.74 15.70 3.83
C LYS A 92 -8.61 14.18 3.99
N ALA A 93 -7.51 13.58 3.58
CA ALA A 93 -7.36 12.11 3.57
C ALA A 93 -7.61 11.49 4.96
N SER A 94 -7.08 12.09 6.02
CA SER A 94 -7.24 11.57 7.39
C SER A 94 -8.67 11.67 7.90
N GLU A 95 -9.40 12.74 7.54
CA GLU A 95 -10.80 12.90 7.88
C GLU A 95 -11.68 11.91 7.11
N ILE A 96 -11.38 11.70 5.81
CA ILE A 96 -12.04 10.69 4.98
C ILE A 96 -11.83 9.29 5.58
N GLU A 97 -10.59 8.93 5.89
CA GLU A 97 -10.26 7.65 6.52
C GLU A 97 -11.03 7.42 7.82
N THR A 98 -11.13 8.46 8.66
CA THR A 98 -11.88 8.40 9.91
C THR A 98 -13.37 8.10 9.67
N ILE A 99 -13.98 8.77 8.68
CA ILE A 99 -15.38 8.54 8.31
C ILE A 99 -15.57 7.09 7.84
N LEU A 100 -14.72 6.65 6.89
CA LEU A 100 -14.83 5.30 6.33
C LEU A 100 -14.67 4.21 7.41
N ASN A 101 -13.69 4.35 8.30
CA ASN A 101 -13.47 3.40 9.39
C ASN A 101 -14.61 3.38 10.39
N THR A 102 -15.17 4.56 10.74
CA THR A 102 -16.29 4.67 11.69
C THR A 102 -17.53 3.93 11.17
N GLU A 103 -17.92 4.19 9.93
CA GLU A 103 -19.10 3.56 9.34
C GLU A 103 -18.84 2.06 9.04
N HIS A 104 -17.62 1.71 8.65
CA HIS A 104 -17.22 0.30 8.50
C HIS A 104 -17.38 -0.45 9.84
N ASP A 105 -16.89 0.11 10.94
CA ASP A 105 -17.01 -0.51 12.26
C ASP A 105 -18.47 -0.62 12.71
N ALA A 106 -19.32 0.38 12.39
CA ALA A 106 -20.75 0.33 12.65
C ALA A 106 -21.45 -0.81 11.89
N ILE A 107 -21.10 -1.01 10.61
CA ILE A 107 -21.57 -2.15 9.81
C ILE A 107 -21.08 -3.48 10.41
N MET A 108 -19.79 -3.58 10.74
CA MET A 108 -19.18 -4.83 11.24
C MET A 108 -19.68 -5.23 12.62
N THR A 109 -20.13 -4.26 13.42
CA THR A 109 -20.76 -4.50 14.74
C THR A 109 -22.28 -4.62 14.67
N GLU A 110 -22.86 -4.64 13.46
CA GLU A 110 -24.31 -4.73 13.22
C GLU A 110 -25.10 -3.57 13.86
N SER A 111 -24.44 -2.43 14.12
CA SER A 111 -25.10 -1.20 14.62
C SER A 111 -25.84 -0.49 13.50
N GLU A 112 -25.44 -0.72 12.25
CA GLU A 112 -26.07 -0.23 11.03
C GLU A 112 -26.10 -1.32 9.97
N THR A 113 -27.05 -1.20 9.05
CA THR A 113 -27.05 -2.06 7.85
C THR A 113 -25.96 -1.62 6.87
N ILE A 114 -25.56 -2.50 5.96
CA ILE A 114 -24.58 -2.16 4.90
C ILE A 114 -25.05 -0.96 4.09
N ASP A 115 -26.33 -0.92 3.72
CA ASP A 115 -26.89 0.16 2.91
C ASP A 115 -26.89 1.51 3.64
N GLU A 116 -27.21 1.51 4.93
CA GLU A 116 -27.15 2.70 5.78
C GLU A 116 -25.72 3.20 5.95
N GLY A 117 -24.77 2.33 6.31
CA GLY A 117 -23.37 2.72 6.47
C GLY A 117 -22.74 3.25 5.17
N ILE A 118 -23.01 2.64 4.01
CA ILE A 118 -22.55 3.16 2.72
C ILE A 118 -23.18 4.54 2.42
N ALA A 119 -24.47 4.74 2.73
CA ALA A 119 -25.12 6.03 2.54
C ALA A 119 -24.49 7.11 3.44
N ASN A 120 -24.24 6.79 4.71
CA ASN A 120 -23.58 7.66 5.68
C ASN A 120 -22.15 8.02 5.27
N MET A 121 -21.34 7.04 4.81
CA MET A 121 -20.00 7.29 4.24
C MET A 121 -20.07 8.33 3.13
N ASN A 122 -20.98 8.13 2.16
CA ASN A 122 -21.12 9.04 1.02
C ASN A 122 -21.54 10.45 1.47
N GLU A 123 -22.55 10.57 2.34
CA GLU A 123 -23.03 11.86 2.82
C GLU A 123 -21.94 12.64 3.56
N GLN A 124 -21.25 11.99 4.50
CA GLN A 124 -20.21 12.63 5.31
C GLN A 124 -19.00 13.03 4.48
N VAL A 125 -18.53 12.17 3.56
CA VAL A 125 -17.41 12.49 2.66
C VAL A 125 -17.80 13.63 1.72
N GLN A 126 -19.02 13.65 1.16
CA GLN A 126 -19.48 14.76 0.32
C GLN A 126 -19.55 16.07 1.11
N ALA A 127 -20.05 16.05 2.33
CA ALA A 127 -20.10 17.23 3.19
C ALA A 127 -18.69 17.76 3.54
N LEU A 128 -17.72 16.87 3.66
CA LEU A 128 -16.32 17.24 3.92
C LEU A 128 -15.63 17.86 2.71
N LEU A 129 -15.99 17.41 1.52
CA LEU A 129 -15.36 17.86 0.26
C LEU A 129 -16.01 19.14 -0.32
N GLY A 130 -17.24 19.47 0.05
CA GLY A 130 -17.97 20.68 -0.34
C GLY A 130 -18.81 20.49 -1.57
#